data_c3c0bb2d1632552dadbf9fe58989d903
#
_entry.id   c3c0bb2d1632552dadbf9fe58989d903
#
_cell.length_a   1.000
_cell.length_b   1.000
_cell.length_c   1.000
_cell.angle_alpha   90.00
_cell.angle_beta   90.00
_cell.angle_gamma   90.00
#
_symmetry.space_group_name_H-M   'P 1'
#
loop_
_entity.id
_entity.type
_entity.pdbx_description
1 polymer ?
#
loop_
_entity_poly.entity_id
_entity_poly.type
_entity_poly.pdbx_seq_one_letter_code
_entity_poly.pdbx_strand_id
1 'polypeptide(L)'
;MIQFFRKIRQRLLNENKLTKYLLYAIGEIFLVVIGILLALQINNWNDLRKQKQKEKFILRDLHQEFVFNRKLLDSIMTYHKRTIKSAEYLKSRLPIDVNRIDNLDSLSYHLFTVSFAYTYNPSTGIINSLLNNS
;
A
#
# COMPACT_ATOMS: atom_id res chain seq x y z
N MET A 1 -0.21 39.73 -26.15
CA MET A 1 0.54 39.02 -27.21
C MET A 1 -0.22 38.92 -28.54
N ILE A 2 -1.50 38.65 -28.55
CA ILE A 2 -2.32 38.42 -29.78
C ILE A 2 -2.33 39.65 -30.73
N GLN A 3 -2.30 40.85 -30.21
CA GLN A 3 -2.34 42.08 -31.05
C GLN A 3 -1.04 42.34 -31.82
N PHE A 4 0.11 41.93 -31.28
CA PHE A 4 1.42 42.09 -31.92
C PHE A 4 1.54 41.18 -33.15
N PHE A 5 1.17 39.90 -33.02
CA PHE A 5 1.16 38.95 -34.12
C PHE A 5 0.14 39.34 -35.23
N ARG A 6 -1.01 39.92 -34.85
CA ARG A 6 -2.01 40.39 -35.79
C ARG A 6 -1.49 41.52 -36.67
N LYS A 7 -0.76 42.50 -36.13
CA LYS A 7 -0.15 43.60 -36.87
C LYS A 7 0.93 43.15 -37.85
N ILE A 8 1.79 42.22 -37.45
CA ILE A 8 2.80 41.64 -38.32
C ILE A 8 2.18 40.88 -39.47
N ARG A 9 1.15 40.07 -39.19
CA ARG A 9 0.39 39.33 -40.22
C ARG A 9 -0.26 40.20 -41.25
N GLN A 10 -0.91 41.30 -40.84
CA GLN A 10 -1.49 42.26 -41.75
C GLN A 10 -0.47 42.98 -42.66
N ARG A 11 0.73 43.28 -42.14
CA ARG A 11 1.82 43.92 -42.89
C ARG A 11 2.40 42.98 -43.95
N LEU A 12 2.59 41.71 -43.63
CA LEU A 12 3.12 40.67 -44.55
C LEU A 12 2.14 40.33 -45.66
N LEU A 13 0.83 40.37 -45.40
CA LEU A 13 -0.23 40.17 -46.45
C LEU A 13 -0.28 41.32 -47.44
N ASN A 14 -0.11 42.57 -47.01
CA ASN A 14 -0.16 43.76 -47.90
C ASN A 14 1.06 43.84 -48.82
N GLU A 15 2.19 43.22 -48.47
CA GLU A 15 3.43 43.22 -49.25
C GLU A 15 3.54 42.07 -50.28
N ASN A 16 2.47 41.28 -50.54
CA ASN A 16 2.46 40.08 -51.42
C ASN A 16 3.56 39.03 -51.13
N LYS A 17 4.02 38.94 -49.88
CA LYS A 17 5.08 38.03 -49.43
C LYS A 17 4.46 36.76 -48.80
N LEU A 18 3.65 36.03 -49.59
CA LEU A 18 2.96 34.83 -49.15
C LEU A 18 3.87 33.78 -48.45
N THR A 19 5.09 33.57 -48.97
CA THR A 19 6.05 32.63 -48.42
C THR A 19 6.47 33.01 -46.98
N LYS A 20 6.70 34.29 -46.72
CA LYS A 20 7.06 34.79 -45.38
C LYS A 20 5.87 34.68 -44.43
N TYR A 21 4.64 34.89 -44.93
CA TYR A 21 3.42 34.70 -44.12
C TYR A 21 3.24 33.24 -43.72
N LEU A 22 3.48 32.28 -44.65
CA LEU A 22 3.38 30.85 -44.37
C LEU A 22 4.42 30.40 -43.31
N LEU A 23 5.64 30.87 -43.43
CA LEU A 23 6.73 30.56 -42.45
C LEU A 23 6.38 31.06 -41.04
N TYR A 24 5.78 32.23 -40.95
CA TYR A 24 5.31 32.83 -39.68
C TYR A 24 4.16 32.02 -39.09
N ALA A 25 3.18 31.61 -39.92
CA ALA A 25 2.04 30.80 -39.49
C ALA A 25 2.48 29.42 -38.97
N ILE A 26 3.42 28.80 -39.63
CA ILE A 26 4.02 27.53 -39.17
C ILE A 26 4.71 27.72 -37.83
N GLY A 27 5.50 28.79 -37.67
CA GLY A 27 6.16 29.13 -36.40
C GLY A 27 5.19 29.34 -35.25
N GLU A 28 4.05 30.01 -35.50
CA GLU A 28 2.98 30.23 -34.52
C GLU A 28 2.34 28.90 -34.08
N ILE A 29 2.03 28.00 -35.02
CA ILE A 29 1.53 26.66 -34.73
C ILE A 29 2.55 25.86 -33.91
N PHE A 30 3.81 25.90 -34.28
CA PHE A 30 4.89 25.19 -33.59
C PHE A 30 5.02 25.66 -32.13
N LEU A 31 4.92 26.95 -31.90
CA LEU A 31 5.00 27.55 -30.57
C LEU A 31 3.82 27.13 -29.68
N VAL A 32 2.60 27.07 -30.24
CA VAL A 32 1.40 26.58 -29.54
C VAL A 32 1.55 25.10 -29.20
N VAL A 33 2.01 24.27 -30.15
CA VAL A 33 2.23 22.83 -29.93
C VAL A 33 3.26 22.59 -28.81
N ILE A 34 4.37 23.32 -28.85
CA ILE A 34 5.40 23.22 -27.76
C ILE A 34 4.78 23.61 -26.42
N GLY A 35 3.98 24.67 -26.35
CA GLY A 35 3.28 25.10 -25.14
C GLY A 35 2.37 24.01 -24.56
N ILE A 36 1.59 23.34 -25.41
CA ILE A 36 0.73 22.22 -25.02
C ILE A 36 1.56 21.03 -24.53
N LEU A 37 2.63 20.66 -25.24
CA LEU A 37 3.49 19.55 -24.85
C LEU A 37 4.16 19.79 -23.52
N LEU A 38 4.64 21.00 -23.25
CA LEU A 38 5.22 21.38 -21.95
C LEU A 38 4.18 21.29 -20.82
N ALA A 39 2.97 21.77 -21.06
CA ALA A 39 1.89 21.70 -20.08
C ALA A 39 1.54 20.25 -19.74
N LEU A 40 1.42 19.37 -20.76
CA LEU A 40 1.18 17.95 -20.57
C LEU A 40 2.34 17.27 -19.81
N GLN A 41 3.58 17.61 -20.13
CA GLN A 41 4.74 17.06 -19.47
C GLN A 41 4.80 17.41 -17.98
N ILE A 42 4.49 18.67 -17.64
CA ILE A 42 4.41 19.13 -16.24
C ILE A 42 3.31 18.37 -15.50
N ASN A 43 2.15 18.20 -16.14
CA ASN A 43 1.04 17.46 -15.55
C ASN A 43 1.43 15.99 -15.29
N ASN A 44 2.00 15.31 -16.28
CA ASN A 44 2.47 13.93 -16.14
C ASN A 44 3.50 13.76 -15.03
N TRP A 45 4.43 14.71 -14.89
CA TRP A 45 5.42 14.68 -13.82
C TRP A 45 4.78 14.83 -12.44
N ASN A 46 3.78 15.72 -12.31
CA ASN A 46 3.04 15.87 -11.07
C ASN A 46 2.26 14.60 -10.69
N ASP A 47 1.64 13.95 -11.68
CA ASP A 47 0.89 12.71 -11.46
C ASP A 47 1.81 11.54 -11.07
N LEU A 48 2.96 11.41 -11.73
CA LEU A 48 3.99 10.44 -11.33
C LEU A 48 4.49 10.67 -9.90
N ARG A 49 4.66 11.93 -9.50
CA ARG A 49 5.05 12.27 -8.12
C ARG A 49 3.98 11.86 -7.11
N LYS A 50 2.72 12.12 -7.40
CA LYS A 50 1.59 11.71 -6.55
C LYS A 50 1.50 10.19 -6.44
N GLN A 51 1.66 9.47 -7.57
CA GLN A 51 1.66 8.00 -7.58
C GLN A 51 2.78 7.42 -6.71
N LYS A 52 4.01 7.92 -6.85
CA LYS A 52 5.13 7.50 -5.99
C LYS A 52 4.90 7.78 -4.50
N GLN A 53 4.25 8.88 -4.17
CA GLN A 53 3.88 9.16 -2.78
C GLN A 53 2.84 8.16 -2.26
N LYS A 54 1.79 7.89 -3.06
CA LYS A 54 0.75 6.91 -2.74
C LYS A 54 1.35 5.51 -2.53
N GLU A 55 2.24 5.08 -3.43
CA GLU A 55 2.97 3.82 -3.32
C GLU A 55 3.76 3.71 -2.01
N LYS A 56 4.50 4.76 -1.65
CA LYS A 56 5.23 4.82 -0.38
C LYS A 56 4.32 4.65 0.84
N PHE A 57 3.17 5.28 0.84
CA PHE A 57 2.20 5.14 1.94
C PHE A 57 1.69 3.71 2.03
N ILE A 58 1.29 3.13 0.89
CA ILE A 58 0.79 1.74 0.83
C ILE A 58 1.85 0.77 1.33
N LEU A 59 3.09 0.89 0.86
CA LEU A 59 4.18 0.01 1.29
C LEU A 59 4.49 0.12 2.79
N ARG A 60 4.44 1.33 3.33
CA ARG A 60 4.62 1.54 4.77
C ARG A 60 3.50 0.88 5.58
N ASP A 61 2.25 1.09 5.17
CA ASP A 61 1.10 0.58 5.89
C ASP A 61 1.03 -0.94 5.79
N LEU A 62 1.35 -1.51 4.62
CA LEU A 62 1.51 -2.96 4.42
C LEU A 62 2.61 -3.53 5.32
N HIS A 63 3.77 -2.86 5.41
CA HIS A 63 4.84 -3.28 6.31
C HIS A 63 4.38 -3.31 7.77
N GLN A 64 3.65 -2.28 8.21
CA GLN A 64 3.10 -2.23 9.58
C GLN A 64 2.12 -3.38 9.83
N GLU A 65 1.24 -3.70 8.88
CA GLU A 65 0.30 -4.83 8.97
C GLU A 65 1.04 -6.16 9.09
N PHE A 66 2.09 -6.38 8.30
CA PHE A 66 2.91 -7.59 8.40
C PHE A 66 3.66 -7.69 9.74
N VAL A 67 4.22 -6.58 10.24
CA VAL A 67 4.87 -6.55 11.56
C VAL A 67 3.89 -6.88 12.68
N PHE A 68 2.69 -6.35 12.61
CA PHE A 68 1.61 -6.67 13.56
C PHE A 68 1.23 -8.15 13.50
N ASN A 69 0.97 -8.66 12.29
CA ASN A 69 0.59 -10.07 12.06
C ASN A 69 1.68 -11.04 12.53
N ARG A 70 2.95 -10.69 12.31
CA ARG A 70 4.08 -11.48 12.82
C ARG A 70 4.09 -11.54 14.35
N LYS A 71 3.92 -10.41 15.04
CA LYS A 71 3.84 -10.39 16.51
C LYS A 71 2.68 -11.22 17.05
N LEU A 72 1.53 -11.13 16.38
CA LEU A 72 0.36 -11.93 16.70
C LEU A 72 0.66 -13.43 16.55
N LEU A 73 1.28 -13.82 15.43
CA LEU A 73 1.68 -15.20 15.18
C LEU A 73 2.67 -15.72 16.26
N ASP A 74 3.69 -14.93 16.59
CA ASP A 74 4.68 -15.29 17.61
C ASP A 74 4.01 -15.49 18.99
N SER A 75 3.02 -14.67 19.34
CA SER A 75 2.23 -14.80 20.55
C SER A 75 1.44 -16.10 20.56
N ILE A 76 0.71 -16.39 19.48
CA ILE A 76 -0.10 -17.61 19.34
C ILE A 76 0.79 -18.86 19.35
N MET A 77 1.93 -18.83 18.68
CA MET A 77 2.91 -19.92 18.73
C MET A 77 3.40 -20.18 20.15
N THR A 78 3.58 -19.13 20.95
CA THR A 78 3.97 -19.27 22.35
C THR A 78 2.87 -19.93 23.19
N TYR A 79 1.60 -19.54 22.96
CA TYR A 79 0.46 -20.21 23.60
C TYR A 79 0.37 -21.69 23.21
N HIS A 80 0.47 -22.01 21.93
CA HIS A 80 0.44 -23.42 21.50
C HIS A 80 1.56 -24.26 22.12
N LYS A 81 2.78 -23.73 22.19
CA LYS A 81 3.89 -24.42 22.87
C LYS A 81 3.58 -24.71 24.35
N ARG A 82 2.92 -23.76 25.06
CA ARG A 82 2.49 -23.96 26.46
C ARG A 82 1.38 -25.02 26.52
N THR A 83 0.40 -24.97 25.63
CA THR A 83 -0.70 -25.95 25.56
C THR A 83 -0.15 -27.37 25.33
N ILE A 84 0.79 -27.53 24.40
CA ILE A 84 1.43 -28.84 24.15
C ILE A 84 2.14 -29.37 25.41
N LYS A 85 2.94 -28.53 26.08
CA LYS A 85 3.61 -28.92 27.33
C LYS A 85 2.60 -29.30 28.43
N SER A 86 1.49 -28.57 28.52
CA SER A 86 0.42 -28.88 29.48
C SER A 86 -0.27 -30.18 29.14
N ALA A 87 -0.52 -30.47 27.87
CA ALA A 87 -1.09 -31.73 27.42
C ALA A 87 -0.15 -32.94 27.68
N GLU A 88 1.15 -32.75 27.44
CA GLU A 88 2.18 -33.78 27.76
C GLU A 88 2.22 -34.05 29.27
N TYR A 89 2.17 -33.03 30.11
CA TYR A 89 2.10 -33.18 31.56
C TYR A 89 0.86 -33.97 31.99
N LEU A 90 -0.32 -33.63 31.49
CA LEU A 90 -1.56 -34.35 31.78
C LEU A 90 -1.51 -35.78 31.32
N LYS A 91 -1.00 -36.01 30.10
CA LYS A 91 -0.81 -37.36 29.54
C LYS A 91 0.09 -38.24 30.44
N SER A 92 1.17 -37.67 30.98
CA SER A 92 2.09 -38.41 31.85
C SER A 92 1.48 -38.79 33.21
N ARG A 93 0.34 -38.18 33.58
CA ARG A 93 -0.37 -38.46 34.84
C ARG A 93 -1.61 -39.33 34.67
N LEU A 94 -1.87 -39.83 33.47
CA LEU A 94 -3.00 -40.74 33.21
C LEU A 94 -2.64 -42.20 33.63
N PRO A 95 -3.58 -42.96 34.24
CA PRO A 95 -4.88 -42.52 34.72
C PRO A 95 -4.76 -41.62 35.96
N ILE A 96 -5.61 -40.60 36.06
CA ILE A 96 -5.58 -39.66 37.19
C ILE A 96 -6.15 -40.36 38.42
N ASP A 97 -5.31 -40.66 39.41
CA ASP A 97 -5.73 -41.13 40.71
C ASP A 97 -5.97 -39.96 41.64
N VAL A 98 -7.24 -39.66 41.91
CA VAL A 98 -7.67 -38.51 42.72
C VAL A 98 -7.06 -38.57 44.12
N ASN A 99 -6.75 -39.74 44.66
CA ASN A 99 -6.15 -39.93 45.99
C ASN A 99 -4.64 -39.64 46.04
N ARG A 100 -4.01 -39.46 44.87
CA ARG A 100 -2.57 -39.21 44.69
C ARG A 100 -2.27 -37.87 44.06
N ILE A 101 -3.20 -36.93 44.12
CA ILE A 101 -2.97 -35.55 43.61
C ILE A 101 -2.16 -34.77 44.66
N ASP A 102 -0.84 -34.76 44.48
CA ASP A 102 0.09 -34.04 45.36
C ASP A 102 0.00 -32.51 45.17
N ASN A 103 -0.48 -32.06 44.03
CA ASN A 103 -0.58 -30.61 43.67
C ASN A 103 -1.78 -30.33 42.81
N LEU A 104 -2.91 -29.97 43.43
CA LEU A 104 -4.16 -29.63 42.76
C LEU A 104 -4.04 -28.38 41.90
N ASP A 105 -3.25 -27.39 42.36
CA ASP A 105 -3.05 -26.12 41.64
C ASP A 105 -2.33 -26.35 40.30
N SER A 106 -1.31 -27.22 40.29
CA SER A 106 -0.61 -27.59 39.04
C SER A 106 -1.53 -28.33 38.06
N LEU A 107 -2.33 -29.24 38.55
CA LEU A 107 -3.28 -29.96 37.73
C LEU A 107 -4.33 -29.02 37.11
N SER A 108 -4.89 -28.14 37.93
CA SER A 108 -5.91 -27.18 37.49
C SER A 108 -5.33 -26.19 36.47
N TYR A 109 -4.08 -25.72 36.65
CA TYR A 109 -3.39 -24.88 35.68
C TYR A 109 -3.24 -25.55 34.31
N HIS A 110 -2.81 -26.82 34.29
CA HIS A 110 -2.62 -27.52 33.04
C HIS A 110 -3.96 -27.86 32.35
N LEU A 111 -5.01 -28.24 33.11
CA LEU A 111 -6.34 -28.45 32.61
C LEU A 111 -6.91 -27.14 31.99
N PHE A 112 -6.78 -26.03 32.69
CA PHE A 112 -7.18 -24.73 32.19
C PHE A 112 -6.46 -24.37 30.89
N THR A 113 -5.14 -24.58 30.84
CA THR A 113 -4.32 -24.22 29.67
C THR A 113 -4.73 -25.00 28.41
N VAL A 114 -5.10 -26.28 28.54
CA VAL A 114 -5.53 -27.11 27.38
C VAL A 114 -7.00 -26.85 26.98
N SER A 115 -7.80 -26.26 27.86
CA SER A 115 -9.20 -25.96 27.58
C SER A 115 -9.41 -24.78 26.62
N PHE A 116 -8.36 -23.97 26.41
CA PHE A 116 -8.46 -22.82 25.51
C PHE A 116 -7.73 -23.08 24.20
N ALA A 117 -8.45 -22.84 23.09
CA ALA A 117 -7.87 -22.85 21.73
C ALA A 117 -7.70 -21.41 21.25
N TYR A 118 -6.47 -21.06 20.91
CA TYR A 118 -6.15 -19.78 20.29
C TYR A 118 -5.98 -19.97 18.79
N THR A 119 -6.70 -19.17 18.00
CA THR A 119 -6.63 -19.19 16.54
C THR A 119 -5.89 -17.98 16.02
N TYR A 120 -5.09 -18.18 14.97
CA TYR A 120 -4.43 -17.10 14.28
C TYR A 120 -5.43 -16.43 13.31
N ASN A 121 -5.76 -15.18 13.59
CA ASN A 121 -6.61 -14.36 12.74
C ASN A 121 -5.86 -13.07 12.35
N PRO A 122 -5.10 -13.08 11.24
CA PRO A 122 -4.31 -11.94 10.82
C PRO A 122 -5.17 -10.78 10.35
N SER A 123 -4.67 -9.56 10.52
CA SER A 123 -5.21 -8.39 9.85
C SER A 123 -4.96 -8.49 8.33
N THR A 124 -5.98 -8.21 7.53
CA THR A 124 -5.92 -8.20 6.06
C THR A 124 -6.49 -6.90 5.48
N GLY A 125 -6.60 -5.86 6.30
CA GLY A 125 -7.24 -4.60 5.92
C GLY A 125 -6.59 -3.92 4.72
N ILE A 126 -5.27 -3.80 4.71
CA ILE A 126 -4.52 -3.18 3.62
C ILE A 126 -4.55 -4.05 2.37
N ILE A 127 -4.35 -5.36 2.52
CA ILE A 127 -4.39 -6.30 1.39
C ILE A 127 -5.77 -6.26 0.71
N ASN A 128 -6.85 -6.30 1.48
CA ASN A 128 -8.20 -6.22 0.94
C ASN A 128 -8.49 -4.88 0.27
N SER A 129 -7.97 -3.77 0.82
CA SER A 129 -8.12 -2.46 0.19
C SER A 129 -7.41 -2.36 -1.15
N LEU A 130 -6.26 -3.03 -1.31
CA LEU A 130 -5.52 -3.08 -2.57
C LEU A 130 -6.25 -3.92 -3.63
N LEU A 131 -6.78 -5.07 -3.23
CA LEU A 131 -7.54 -5.96 -4.13
C LEU A 131 -8.85 -5.33 -4.63
N ASN A 132 -9.51 -4.52 -3.80
CA ASN A 132 -10.77 -3.87 -4.16
C ASN A 132 -10.58 -2.57 -4.96
N ASN A 133 -9.37 -2.01 -5.02
CA ASN A 133 -9.04 -0.78 -5.75
C ASN A 133 -8.23 -1.03 -7.04
N SER A 134 -8.01 -2.28 -7.41
CA SER A 134 -7.41 -2.70 -8.68
C SER A 134 -8.50 -2.98 -9.73
#